data_98e7c93365577184c12c00ba5f396ceb
#
_entry.id   98e7c93365577184c12c00ba5f396ceb
#
_cell.length_a   1.000
_cell.length_b   1.000
_cell.length_c   1.000
_cell.angle_alpha   90.00
_cell.angle_beta   90.00
_cell.angle_gamma   90.00
#
_symmetry.space_group_name_H-M   'P 1'
#
loop_
_entity.id
_entity.type
_entity.pdbx_description
1 polymer ?
#
loop_
_entity_poly.entity_id
_entity_poly.type
_entity_poly.pdbx_seq_one_letter_code
_entity_poly.pdbx_strand_id
1 'polypeptide(L)'
;DQLNDTTWIFVIVQDPGKNEHFFGLEDAETKVSYIPAFRSKEDAQDCLIHLPTRKGKKYEVQAVMYGDLTRDAFGNDFFVFMLDGEGKITDKIYPPQSDAPVH
;
A
#
# COMPACT_ATOMS: atom_id res chain seq x y z
N ASP A 1 1.35 -17.92 -0.01
CA ASP A 1 2.68 -17.46 0.40
C ASP A 1 2.55 -16.41 1.47
N GLN A 2 3.29 -16.61 2.54
CA GLN A 2 3.29 -15.65 3.63
C GLN A 2 4.17 -14.45 3.31
N LEU A 3 3.67 -13.28 3.68
CA LEU A 3 4.44 -12.06 3.60
C LEU A 3 5.30 -11.95 4.87
N ASN A 4 6.57 -11.71 4.68
CA ASN A 4 7.48 -11.44 5.79
C ASN A 4 8.27 -10.18 5.50
N ASP A 5 9.06 -9.72 6.46
CA ASP A 5 9.73 -8.42 6.36
C ASP A 5 10.59 -8.26 5.12
N THR A 6 11.15 -9.35 4.60
CA THR A 6 12.04 -9.30 3.45
C THR A 6 11.36 -9.68 2.14
N THR A 7 10.05 -9.90 2.15
CA THR A 7 9.31 -10.19 0.93
C THR A 7 9.20 -8.92 0.10
N TRP A 8 9.57 -9.02 -1.18
CA TRP A 8 9.39 -7.90 -2.11
C TRP A 8 7.95 -7.83 -2.57
N ILE A 9 7.37 -6.64 -2.46
CA ILE A 9 6.04 -6.35 -2.98
C ILE A 9 6.13 -5.07 -3.79
N PHE A 10 5.03 -4.69 -4.42
CA PHE A 10 5.02 -3.53 -5.32
C PHE A 10 3.99 -2.52 -4.85
N VAL A 11 4.34 -1.26 -4.94
CA VAL A 11 3.48 -0.14 -4.54
C VAL A 11 3.52 0.90 -5.64
N ILE A 12 2.59 1.84 -5.56
CA ILE A 12 2.55 2.98 -6.48
C ILE A 12 3.08 4.19 -5.71
N VAL A 13 4.06 4.85 -6.30
CA VAL A 13 4.67 6.05 -5.72
C VAL A 13 4.21 7.24 -6.53
N GLN A 14 3.71 8.26 -5.84
CA GLN A 14 3.29 9.52 -6.47
C GLN A 14 4.44 10.50 -6.44
N ASP A 15 4.65 11.17 -7.57
CA ASP A 15 5.69 12.20 -7.74
C ASP A 15 7.09 11.67 -7.39
N PRO A 16 7.54 10.56 -8.03
CA PRO A 16 8.82 9.97 -7.68
C PRO A 16 9.98 10.94 -7.84
N GLY A 17 10.87 10.92 -6.88
CA GLY A 17 12.06 11.77 -6.89
C GLY A 17 11.85 13.18 -6.41
N LYS A 18 10.60 13.62 -6.16
CA LYS A 18 10.33 15.00 -5.76
C LYS A 18 9.07 15.04 -4.89
N ASN A 19 9.26 15.12 -3.59
CA ASN A 19 8.17 15.03 -2.63
C ASN A 19 7.39 13.72 -2.80
N GLU A 20 8.11 12.66 -3.07
CA GLU A 20 7.48 11.38 -3.34
C GLU A 20 6.82 10.82 -2.09
N HIS A 21 5.71 10.14 -2.30
CA HIS A 21 5.03 9.43 -1.22
C HIS A 21 4.26 8.26 -1.83
N PHE A 22 3.95 7.28 -1.00
CA PHE A 22 3.15 6.17 -1.44
C PHE A 22 1.74 6.64 -1.76
N PHE A 23 1.21 6.12 -2.85
CA PHE A 23 -0.18 6.40 -3.23
C PHE A 23 -1.10 5.72 -2.21
N GLY A 24 -2.01 6.49 -1.63
CA GLY A 24 -2.94 5.99 -0.63
C GLY A 24 -4.38 6.21 -1.03
N LEU A 25 -5.26 5.40 -0.48
CA LEU A 25 -6.69 5.45 -0.72
C LEU A 25 -7.44 5.39 0.61
N GLU A 26 -8.71 5.74 0.57
CA GLU A 26 -9.60 5.60 1.71
C GLU A 26 -10.67 4.58 1.36
N ASP A 27 -10.89 3.62 2.25
CA ASP A 27 -11.96 2.65 2.10
C ASP A 27 -13.29 3.33 2.41
N ALA A 28 -14.22 3.26 1.45
CA ALA A 28 -15.49 4.00 1.56
C ALA A 28 -16.36 3.54 2.72
N GLU A 29 -16.31 2.26 3.05
CA GLU A 29 -17.16 1.73 4.12
C GLU A 29 -16.61 2.02 5.50
N THR A 30 -15.32 1.74 5.71
CA THR A 30 -14.71 1.82 7.03
C THR A 30 -14.03 3.15 7.31
N LYS A 31 -13.82 3.97 6.28
CA LYS A 31 -13.09 5.24 6.35
C LYS A 31 -11.63 5.07 6.71
N VAL A 32 -11.13 3.88 6.54
CA VAL A 32 -9.72 3.55 6.82
C VAL A 32 -8.87 3.99 5.64
N SER A 33 -7.75 4.65 5.93
CA SER A 33 -6.75 4.99 4.92
C SER A 33 -5.79 3.82 4.75
N TYR A 34 -5.51 3.46 3.50
CA TYR A 34 -4.62 2.34 3.24
C TYR A 34 -3.75 2.60 2.02
N ILE A 35 -2.61 1.91 2.00
CA ILE A 35 -1.72 1.91 0.86
C ILE A 35 -1.95 0.62 0.11
N PRO A 36 -2.37 0.68 -1.16
CA PRO A 36 -2.52 -0.54 -1.96
C PRO A 36 -1.14 -1.11 -2.30
N ALA A 37 -1.00 -2.41 -2.13
CA ALA A 37 0.23 -3.12 -2.46
C ALA A 37 -0.11 -4.34 -3.30
N PHE A 38 0.86 -4.81 -4.05
CA PHE A 38 0.64 -5.86 -5.05
C PHE A 38 1.76 -6.87 -4.98
N ARG A 39 1.44 -8.12 -5.26
CA ARG A 39 2.45 -9.18 -5.27
C ARG A 39 3.31 -9.16 -6.51
N SER A 40 2.81 -8.59 -7.62
CA SER A 40 3.57 -8.50 -8.86
C SER A 40 3.51 -7.10 -9.43
N LYS A 41 4.53 -6.76 -10.20
CA LYS A 41 4.58 -5.48 -10.90
C LYS A 41 3.43 -5.37 -11.90
N GLU A 42 3.09 -6.48 -12.57
CA GLU A 42 2.01 -6.50 -13.53
C GLU A 42 0.67 -6.14 -12.89
N ASP A 43 0.39 -6.73 -11.74
CA ASP A 43 -0.84 -6.41 -11.02
C ASP A 43 -0.91 -4.94 -10.66
N ALA A 44 0.20 -4.38 -10.20
CA ALA A 44 0.26 -2.96 -9.85
C ALA A 44 0.01 -2.09 -11.08
N GLN A 45 0.62 -2.42 -12.21
CA GLN A 45 0.44 -1.65 -13.44
C GLN A 45 -0.98 -1.76 -13.98
N ASP A 46 -1.56 -2.96 -13.93
CA ASP A 46 -2.93 -3.17 -14.38
C ASP A 46 -3.92 -2.41 -13.50
N CYS A 47 -3.71 -2.47 -12.20
CA CYS A 47 -4.60 -1.78 -11.26
C CYS A 47 -4.50 -0.27 -11.38
N LEU A 48 -3.31 0.25 -11.67
CA LEU A 48 -3.09 1.70 -11.77
C LEU A 48 -4.05 2.35 -12.76
N ILE A 49 -4.41 1.66 -13.83
CA ILE A 49 -5.34 2.17 -14.84
C ILE A 49 -6.70 2.49 -14.22
N HIS A 50 -7.08 1.76 -13.18
CA HIS A 50 -8.41 1.88 -12.56
C HIS A 50 -8.42 2.74 -11.30
N LEU A 51 -7.27 3.24 -10.86
CA LEU A 51 -7.18 4.00 -9.63
C LEU A 51 -7.49 5.48 -9.86
N PRO A 52 -8.01 6.19 -8.85
CA PRO A 52 -8.35 7.60 -8.98
C PRO A 52 -7.08 8.47 -8.93
N THR A 53 -6.34 8.48 -10.02
CA THR A 53 -5.13 9.29 -10.14
C THR A 53 -5.49 10.73 -10.44
N ARG A 54 -4.59 11.64 -10.09
CA ARG A 54 -4.79 13.07 -10.31
C ARG A 54 -4.05 13.53 -11.56
N LYS A 55 -4.72 14.36 -12.35
CA LYS A 55 -4.11 14.96 -13.52
C LYS A 55 -2.94 15.84 -13.08
N GLY A 56 -1.84 15.76 -13.80
CA GLY A 56 -0.64 16.55 -13.50
C GLY A 56 0.31 15.91 -12.50
N LYS A 57 -0.09 14.79 -11.90
CA LYS A 57 0.78 14.04 -11.00
C LYS A 57 1.38 12.85 -11.73
N LYS A 58 2.56 12.45 -11.31
CA LYS A 58 3.24 11.29 -11.87
C LYS A 58 3.11 10.12 -10.93
N TYR A 59 3.00 8.93 -11.49
CA TYR A 59 2.85 7.71 -10.71
C TYR A 59 3.79 6.66 -11.25
N GLU A 60 4.46 5.95 -10.36
CA GLU A 60 5.42 4.92 -10.74
C GLU A 60 5.27 3.71 -9.84
N VAL A 61 5.30 2.52 -10.44
CA VAL A 61 5.30 1.28 -9.67
C VAL A 61 6.72 1.01 -9.20
N GLN A 62 6.89 0.78 -7.92
CA GLN A 62 8.20 0.51 -7.33
C GLN A 62 8.15 -0.71 -6.44
N ALA A 63 9.23 -1.47 -6.42
CA ALA A 63 9.39 -2.59 -5.50
C ALA A 63 9.81 -2.06 -4.14
N VAL A 64 9.27 -2.66 -3.09
CA VAL A 64 9.61 -2.29 -1.71
C VAL A 64 9.56 -3.55 -0.86
N MET A 65 10.37 -3.61 0.18
CA MET A 65 10.28 -4.71 1.13
C MET A 65 9.07 -4.52 2.02
N TYR A 66 8.36 -5.61 2.26
CA TYR A 66 7.15 -5.62 3.05
C TYR A 66 7.37 -4.97 4.44
N GLY A 67 8.47 -5.31 5.10
CA GLY A 67 8.77 -4.74 6.41
C GLY A 67 8.94 -3.23 6.39
N ASP A 68 9.60 -2.73 5.34
CA ASP A 68 9.80 -1.29 5.19
C ASP A 68 8.48 -0.58 4.93
N LEU A 69 7.65 -1.17 4.06
CA LEU A 69 6.36 -0.58 3.74
C LEU A 69 5.45 -0.52 4.96
N THR A 70 5.32 -1.63 5.69
CA THR A 70 4.42 -1.67 6.84
C THR A 70 4.88 -0.72 7.94
N ARG A 71 6.19 -0.62 8.15
CA ARG A 71 6.73 0.31 9.15
C ARG A 71 6.38 1.74 8.81
N ASP A 72 6.55 2.11 7.54
CA ASP A 72 6.24 3.46 7.09
C ASP A 72 4.74 3.74 7.15
N ALA A 73 3.95 2.80 6.63
CA ALA A 73 2.49 2.97 6.59
C ALA A 73 1.92 3.08 7.99
N PHE A 74 2.25 2.14 8.87
CA PHE A 74 1.71 2.13 10.23
C PHE A 74 2.16 3.34 11.04
N GLY A 75 3.39 3.82 10.79
CA GLY A 75 3.88 5.03 11.43
C GLY A 75 3.14 6.29 11.00
N ASN A 76 2.43 6.25 9.88
CA ASN A 76 1.65 7.37 9.35
C ASN A 76 0.15 7.10 9.39
N ASP A 77 -0.27 6.14 10.18
CA ASP A 77 -1.69 5.79 10.36
C ASP A 77 -2.38 5.28 9.10
N PHE A 78 -1.62 4.62 8.23
CA PHE A 78 -2.15 3.92 7.08
C PHE A 78 -2.10 2.42 7.31
N PHE A 79 -3.11 1.73 6.81
CA PHE A 79 -3.07 0.28 6.71
C PHE A 79 -2.43 -0.10 5.37
N VAL A 80 -2.17 -1.38 5.18
CA VAL A 80 -1.68 -1.91 3.91
C VAL A 80 -2.68 -2.96 3.45
N PHE A 81 -3.25 -2.77 2.26
CA PHE A 81 -4.17 -3.75 1.68
C PHE A 81 -3.52 -4.32 0.42
N MET A 82 -3.48 -5.65 0.34
CA MET A 82 -3.02 -6.30 -0.86
C MET A 82 -4.16 -6.35 -1.86
N LEU A 83 -3.88 -5.93 -3.08
CA LEU A 83 -4.87 -5.90 -4.16
C LEU A 83 -4.39 -6.78 -5.32
N ASP A 84 -5.35 -7.27 -6.12
CA ASP A 84 -5.01 -7.90 -7.38
C ASP A 84 -5.00 -6.87 -8.51
N GLY A 85 -4.76 -7.32 -9.74
CA GLY A 85 -4.66 -6.42 -10.89
C GLY A 85 -5.96 -5.72 -11.25
N GLU A 86 -7.08 -6.18 -10.75
CA GLU A 86 -8.38 -5.54 -10.97
C GLU A 86 -8.76 -4.59 -9.84
N GLY A 87 -7.91 -4.48 -8.83
CA GLY A 87 -8.16 -3.60 -7.69
C GLY A 87 -8.96 -4.26 -6.59
N LYS A 88 -9.16 -5.56 -6.66
CA LYS A 88 -9.88 -6.28 -5.62
C LYS A 88 -8.97 -6.53 -4.42
N ILE A 89 -9.46 -6.23 -3.23
CA ILE A 89 -8.69 -6.46 -2.01
C ILE A 89 -8.62 -7.95 -1.72
N THR A 90 -7.41 -8.49 -1.66
CA THR A 90 -7.19 -9.90 -1.39
C THR A 90 -6.73 -10.16 0.03
N ASP A 91 -6.18 -9.14 0.69
CA ASP A 91 -5.73 -9.29 2.06
C ASP A 91 -5.64 -7.90 2.70
N LYS A 92 -6.01 -7.80 3.97
CA LYS A 92 -5.94 -6.55 4.72
C LYS A 92 -4.93 -6.72 5.84
N ILE A 93 -3.95 -5.83 5.88
CA ILE A 93 -2.86 -5.91 6.85
C ILE A 93 -2.99 -4.72 7.79
N TYR A 94 -3.22 -5.05 9.05
CA TYR A 94 -3.41 -4.07 10.11
C TYR A 94 -2.16 -3.98 10.97
N PRO A 95 -1.90 -2.82 11.60
CA PRO A 95 -0.81 -2.75 12.54
C PRO A 95 -1.01 -3.78 13.65
N PRO A 96 0.08 -4.39 14.15
CA PRO A 96 -0.05 -5.32 15.25
C PRO A 96 -0.66 -4.62 16.45
N GLN A 97 -1.55 -5.33 17.15
CA GLN A 97 -2.14 -4.79 18.36
C GLN A 97 -1.06 -4.66 19.44
N SER A 98 -1.20 -3.61 20.23
CA SER A 98 -0.28 -3.42 21.33
C SER A 98 -0.51 -4.50 22.38
N ASP A 99 0.56 -5.20 22.77
CA ASP A 99 0.54 -6.15 23.86
C ASP A 99 0.86 -5.48 25.19
N ALA A 100 0.95 -4.16 25.20
CA ALA A 100 1.24 -3.43 26.41
C ALA A 100 0.14 -3.70 27.45
N PRO A 101 0.50 -3.90 28.69
CA PRO A 101 -0.51 -4.11 29.73
C PRO A 101 -1.45 -2.92 29.81
N VAL A 102 -2.72 -3.21 29.91
CA VAL A 102 -3.73 -2.18 30.12
C VAL A 102 -3.84 -1.96 31.62
N HIS A 103 -3.67 -0.74 32.01
CA HIS A 103 -3.71 -0.38 33.43
C HIS A 103 -4.92 0.43 33.77
#